data_db3458a1e0e2f326f15ea15556a79563
#
_entry.id   db3458a1e0e2f326f15ea15556a79563
#
_cell.length_a   1.000
_cell.length_b   1.000
_cell.length_c   1.000
_cell.angle_alpha   90.00
_cell.angle_beta   90.00
_cell.angle_gamma   90.00
#
_symmetry.space_group_name_H-M   'P 1'
#
loop_
_entity.id
_entity.type
_entity.pdbx_description
1 polymer ?
#
loop_
_entity_poly.entity_id
_entity_poly.type
_entity_poly.pdbx_seq_one_letter_code
_entity_poly.pdbx_strand_id
1 'polypeptide(L)'
;TRWNPIYWDTACLVVNSGSLEEDEDIEYEYNNEDELKKKEKGTDYTKIAKAIGAITSKGIEVSLVNINTSDYGFKPDIENNRILYGLKAISGINKNTIDIIKQLRPFYGIKDFMFKVQLPKTAMINLIKSGAFDEVDKDFSNRQSIMIYYISQVCEPKKKLTLQNFNGLIQNNLVPKDLELYVRIYNFNKYLKTHRTGLYYVLDGSCISFIEKFIPEAMNDTENINNYICFKQTVWDNYYKKKMDMVRAWLSENQNQLLYKQMWNKYALGTISHWEMQSLCFYFHPHELSNINKYTYGLSDFNDLSSEPEVEYFFKRGKSRIPIFKLSTIIGTVVAKN
;
A
#
# COMPACT_ATOMS: atom_id res chain seq x y z
N THR A 1 41.07 12.56 -11.81
CA THR A 1 41.08 11.34 -10.98
C THR A 1 41.10 10.09 -11.85
N ARG A 2 42.01 9.17 -11.55
CA ARG A 2 42.25 7.93 -12.31
C ARG A 2 41.23 6.80 -11.99
N TRP A 3 40.19 7.06 -11.19
CA TRP A 3 39.22 6.06 -10.75
C TRP A 3 37.97 6.11 -11.59
N ASN A 4 37.43 4.95 -11.94
CA ASN A 4 36.16 4.84 -12.63
C ASN A 4 35.04 5.41 -11.71
N PRO A 5 34.22 6.39 -12.18
CA PRO A 5 33.16 7.03 -11.38
C PRO A 5 32.17 6.04 -10.76
N ILE A 6 31.99 4.88 -11.39
CA ILE A 6 31.05 3.84 -10.95
C ILE A 6 31.33 3.36 -9.52
N TYR A 7 32.59 3.33 -9.09
CA TYR A 7 32.95 2.94 -7.72
C TYR A 7 32.47 3.95 -6.69
N TRP A 8 32.65 5.25 -6.99
CA TRP A 8 32.16 6.30 -6.09
C TRP A 8 30.65 6.32 -6.02
N ASP A 9 29.99 6.24 -7.17
CA ASP A 9 28.55 6.24 -7.26
C ASP A 9 27.93 5.00 -6.54
N THR A 10 28.55 3.83 -6.68
CA THR A 10 28.17 2.62 -5.93
C THR A 10 28.35 2.81 -4.43
N ALA A 11 29.50 3.38 -3.97
CA ALA A 11 29.75 3.62 -2.55
C ALA A 11 28.70 4.55 -1.95
N CYS A 12 28.29 5.61 -2.67
CA CYS A 12 27.21 6.49 -2.24
C CYS A 12 25.88 5.75 -2.06
N LEU A 13 25.54 4.84 -2.97
CA LEU A 13 24.34 4.02 -2.87
C LEU A 13 24.40 3.03 -1.68
N VAL A 14 25.55 2.41 -1.46
CA VAL A 14 25.79 1.49 -0.33
C VAL A 14 25.59 2.23 1.00
N VAL A 15 26.19 3.41 1.16
CA VAL A 15 26.02 4.23 2.37
C VAL A 15 24.57 4.61 2.60
N ASN A 16 23.88 5.10 1.54
CA ASN A 16 22.51 5.55 1.64
C ASN A 16 21.51 4.41 1.87
N SER A 17 21.82 3.19 1.45
CA SER A 17 21.00 2.00 1.72
C SER A 17 21.20 1.42 3.13
N GLY A 18 22.20 1.90 3.86
CA GLY A 18 22.58 1.32 5.15
C GLY A 18 23.20 -0.08 5.00
N SER A 19 23.83 -0.36 3.85
CA SER A 19 24.39 -1.68 3.50
C SER A 19 25.89 -1.79 3.82
N LEU A 20 26.48 -0.84 4.56
CA LEU A 20 27.85 -0.98 5.07
C LEU A 20 27.92 -2.19 6.00
N GLU A 21 28.95 -3.02 5.84
CA GLU A 21 29.18 -4.14 6.72
C GLU A 21 29.44 -3.64 8.16
N GLU A 22 29.02 -4.45 9.13
CA GLU A 22 28.80 -4.06 10.53
C GLU A 22 30.04 -3.55 11.30
N ASP A 23 31.25 -3.61 10.73
CA ASP A 23 32.48 -3.33 11.48
C ASP A 23 32.93 -1.86 11.45
N GLU A 24 32.39 -1.00 10.59
CA GLU A 24 32.92 0.36 10.40
C GLU A 24 32.02 1.53 10.84
N ASP A 25 30.70 1.34 11.04
CA ASP A 25 29.78 2.45 11.39
C ASP A 25 28.81 2.10 12.54
N ILE A 26 29.36 1.70 13.68
CA ILE A 26 28.56 1.53 14.90
C ILE A 26 28.42 2.89 15.58
N GLU A 27 27.36 3.64 15.32
CA GLU A 27 26.95 4.75 16.18
C GLU A 27 26.27 4.19 17.44
N TYR A 28 26.90 4.40 18.59
CA TYR A 28 26.32 4.07 19.89
C TYR A 28 25.51 5.28 20.40
N GLU A 29 24.23 5.11 20.60
CA GLU A 29 23.39 6.08 21.31
C GLU A 29 23.38 5.74 22.81
N TYR A 30 23.81 6.71 23.66
CA TYR A 30 23.63 6.62 25.10
C TYR A 30 22.17 6.86 25.44
N ASN A 31 21.43 5.86 25.86
CA ASN A 31 20.17 6.03 26.56
C ASN A 31 20.43 6.08 28.06
N ASN A 32 19.64 6.85 28.81
CA ASN A 32 19.77 7.13 30.26
C ASN A 32 19.73 5.90 31.20
N GLU A 33 19.80 4.69 30.69
CA GLU A 33 19.80 3.42 31.42
C GLU A 33 20.95 2.53 30.92
N ASP A 34 22.18 2.91 31.14
CA ASP A 34 23.43 2.12 31.03
C ASP A 34 23.53 0.96 29.99
N GLU A 35 22.64 0.86 29.03
CA GLU A 35 22.71 -0.08 27.91
C GLU A 35 23.03 0.62 26.60
N LEU A 36 24.21 0.37 26.06
CA LEU A 36 24.62 0.71 24.69
C LEU A 36 23.79 -0.11 23.68
N LYS A 37 22.80 0.52 23.08
CA LYS A 37 22.03 -0.10 21.96
C LYS A 37 22.65 0.29 20.62
N LYS A 38 22.96 -0.74 19.81
CA LYS A 38 23.43 -0.60 18.44
C LYS A 38 22.33 0.02 17.59
N LYS A 39 22.59 1.19 17.00
CA LYS A 39 21.64 1.86 16.07
C LYS A 39 21.93 1.36 14.66
N GLU A 40 21.06 0.52 14.11
CA GLU A 40 21.13 0.18 12.69
C GLU A 40 20.82 1.44 11.84
N LYS A 41 21.77 1.76 10.94
CA LYS A 41 21.58 2.87 9.99
C LYS A 41 20.43 2.53 9.03
N GLY A 42 19.34 3.26 9.09
CA GLY A 42 18.17 3.06 8.24
C GLY A 42 18.46 3.38 6.77
N THR A 43 17.68 2.79 5.87
CA THR A 43 17.72 3.09 4.43
C THR A 43 17.17 4.48 4.15
N ASP A 44 17.96 5.37 3.54
CA ASP A 44 17.53 6.70 3.10
C ASP A 44 17.09 6.67 1.63
N TYR A 45 15.85 6.33 1.42
CA TYR A 45 15.27 6.17 0.09
C TYR A 45 15.30 7.48 -0.74
N THR A 46 15.21 8.64 -0.09
CA THR A 46 15.27 9.93 -0.79
C THR A 46 16.66 10.16 -1.39
N LYS A 47 17.70 9.85 -0.64
CA LYS A 47 19.08 9.96 -1.14
C LYS A 47 19.38 8.91 -2.20
N ILE A 48 18.88 7.68 -2.05
CA ILE A 48 19.01 6.63 -3.06
C ILE A 48 18.38 7.09 -4.38
N ALA A 49 17.13 7.57 -4.36
CA ALA A 49 16.44 8.04 -5.57
C ALA A 49 17.18 9.18 -6.27
N LYS A 50 17.67 10.18 -5.51
CA LYS A 50 18.48 11.30 -6.05
C LYS A 50 19.80 10.79 -6.64
N ALA A 51 20.49 9.87 -5.96
CA ALA A 51 21.73 9.30 -6.43
C ALA A 51 21.52 8.52 -7.74
N ILE A 52 20.49 7.66 -7.81
CA ILE A 52 20.17 6.91 -9.04
C ILE A 52 19.89 7.88 -10.21
N GLY A 53 19.10 8.92 -10.00
CA GLY A 53 18.86 9.93 -11.03
C GLY A 53 20.14 10.60 -11.54
N ALA A 54 21.05 10.98 -10.63
CA ALA A 54 22.36 11.55 -10.98
C ALA A 54 23.28 10.55 -11.69
N ILE A 55 23.25 9.27 -11.32
CA ILE A 55 24.04 8.19 -11.92
C ILE A 55 23.55 7.92 -13.34
N THR A 56 22.24 7.80 -13.52
CA THR A 56 21.62 7.58 -14.84
C THR A 56 21.90 8.75 -15.80
N SER A 57 21.91 10.00 -15.31
CA SER A 57 22.24 11.18 -16.13
C SER A 57 23.70 11.18 -16.61
N LYS A 58 24.60 10.44 -15.97
CA LYS A 58 26.00 10.23 -16.41
C LYS A 58 26.15 9.08 -17.41
N GLY A 59 25.06 8.41 -17.80
CA GLY A 59 25.06 7.25 -18.69
C GLY A 59 25.49 5.93 -18.03
N ILE A 60 25.46 5.85 -16.69
CA ILE A 60 25.66 4.61 -15.93
C ILE A 60 24.29 4.01 -15.66
N GLU A 61 24.08 2.76 -16.05
CA GLU A 61 22.84 2.03 -15.79
C GLU A 61 22.77 1.59 -14.33
N VAL A 62 21.59 1.67 -13.71
CA VAL A 62 21.28 0.99 -12.44
C VAL A 62 20.29 -0.12 -12.77
N SER A 63 20.69 -1.38 -12.56
CA SER A 63 19.85 -2.54 -12.89
C SER A 63 18.69 -2.68 -11.91
N LEU A 64 17.62 -3.33 -12.36
CA LEU A 64 16.62 -3.85 -11.45
C LEU A 64 17.19 -4.91 -10.51
N VAL A 65 16.44 -5.19 -9.45
CA VAL A 65 16.74 -6.29 -8.53
C VAL A 65 16.61 -7.63 -9.25
N ASN A 66 17.55 -8.53 -9.00
CA ASN A 66 17.48 -9.92 -9.46
C ASN A 66 17.76 -10.85 -8.29
N ILE A 67 16.84 -11.80 -8.05
CA ILE A 67 16.90 -12.68 -6.87
C ILE A 67 18.16 -13.53 -6.82
N ASN A 68 18.76 -13.86 -7.98
CA ASN A 68 19.95 -14.70 -8.08
C ASN A 68 21.28 -13.92 -8.05
N THR A 69 21.29 -12.68 -8.57
CA THR A 69 22.54 -11.93 -8.76
C THR A 69 22.72 -10.73 -7.83
N SER A 70 21.62 -10.12 -7.36
CA SER A 70 21.69 -8.99 -6.42
C SER A 70 22.35 -9.41 -5.10
N ASP A 71 23.30 -8.59 -4.63
CA ASP A 71 23.97 -8.81 -3.35
C ASP A 71 23.24 -8.10 -2.19
N TYR A 72 23.81 -8.14 -0.99
CA TYR A 72 23.31 -7.41 0.17
C TYR A 72 23.18 -5.92 -0.12
N GLY A 73 24.27 -5.28 -0.52
CA GLY A 73 24.31 -3.88 -0.96
C GLY A 73 24.38 -3.74 -2.46
N PHE A 74 24.43 -2.50 -2.93
CA PHE A 74 24.72 -2.18 -4.32
C PHE A 74 26.12 -2.65 -4.71
N LYS A 75 26.27 -3.13 -5.95
CA LYS A 75 27.54 -3.67 -6.44
C LYS A 75 27.85 -3.14 -7.86
N PRO A 76 29.09 -2.68 -8.13
CA PRO A 76 29.46 -2.24 -9.46
C PRO A 76 29.67 -3.45 -10.40
N ASP A 77 29.12 -3.36 -11.61
CA ASP A 77 29.37 -4.24 -12.73
C ASP A 77 30.08 -3.42 -13.81
N ILE A 78 31.42 -3.43 -13.77
CA ILE A 78 32.27 -2.56 -14.58
C ILE A 78 32.22 -2.97 -16.05
N GLU A 79 32.14 -4.27 -16.32
CA GLU A 79 32.14 -4.82 -17.68
C GLU A 79 30.92 -4.31 -18.47
N ASN A 80 29.78 -4.17 -17.81
CA ASN A 80 28.54 -3.71 -18.40
C ASN A 80 28.21 -2.23 -18.12
N ASN A 81 29.13 -1.48 -17.49
CA ASN A 81 28.94 -0.08 -17.09
C ASN A 81 27.61 0.15 -16.33
N ARG A 82 27.32 -0.72 -15.38
CA ARG A 82 26.09 -0.66 -14.58
C ARG A 82 26.34 -0.93 -13.10
N ILE A 83 25.38 -0.53 -12.27
CA ILE A 83 25.35 -0.81 -10.83
C ILE A 83 24.22 -1.78 -10.56
N LEU A 84 24.51 -2.93 -9.95
CA LEU A 84 23.51 -3.92 -9.55
C LEU A 84 22.80 -3.45 -8.28
N TYR A 85 21.48 -3.50 -8.28
CA TYR A 85 20.66 -3.08 -7.14
C TYR A 85 20.80 -4.03 -5.96
N GLY A 86 20.94 -3.49 -4.73
CA GLY A 86 21.13 -4.27 -3.51
C GLY A 86 19.81 -4.73 -2.88
N LEU A 87 19.76 -5.95 -2.37
CA LEU A 87 18.57 -6.51 -1.71
C LEU A 87 18.17 -5.74 -0.44
N LYS A 88 19.13 -5.16 0.31
CA LYS A 88 18.89 -4.36 1.52
C LYS A 88 18.07 -3.08 1.23
N ALA A 89 18.17 -2.55 0.02
CA ALA A 89 17.45 -1.36 -0.38
C ALA A 89 15.96 -1.63 -0.74
N ILE A 90 15.52 -2.89 -0.72
CA ILE A 90 14.11 -3.23 -0.89
C ILE A 90 13.38 -3.01 0.44
N SER A 91 12.26 -2.30 0.39
CA SER A 91 11.44 -2.04 1.57
C SER A 91 10.98 -3.32 2.26
N GLY A 92 11.24 -3.43 3.57
CA GLY A 92 10.80 -4.56 4.39
C GLY A 92 11.61 -5.86 4.23
N ILE A 93 12.79 -5.80 3.60
CA ILE A 93 13.73 -6.93 3.53
C ILE A 93 14.85 -6.71 4.54
N ASN A 94 15.01 -7.64 5.47
CA ASN A 94 16.03 -7.60 6.52
C ASN A 94 17.26 -8.48 6.19
N LYS A 95 18.34 -8.33 6.96
CA LYS A 95 19.60 -9.06 6.76
C LYS A 95 19.40 -10.57 6.77
N ASN A 96 18.68 -11.10 7.76
CA ASN A 96 18.45 -12.55 7.86
C ASN A 96 17.75 -13.11 6.62
N THR A 97 16.78 -12.37 6.07
CA THR A 97 16.11 -12.75 4.81
C THR A 97 17.09 -12.79 3.65
N ILE A 98 17.99 -11.81 3.55
CA ILE A 98 18.98 -11.73 2.47
C ILE A 98 19.97 -12.90 2.59
N ASP A 99 20.42 -13.22 3.79
CA ASP A 99 21.35 -14.32 4.03
C ASP A 99 20.72 -15.67 3.63
N ILE A 100 19.46 -15.90 3.99
CA ILE A 100 18.71 -17.10 3.58
C ILE A 100 18.60 -17.17 2.04
N ILE A 101 18.25 -16.05 1.40
CA ILE A 101 18.16 -15.99 -0.07
C ILE A 101 19.49 -16.35 -0.69
N LYS A 102 20.61 -15.76 -0.23
CA LYS A 102 21.96 -16.01 -0.76
C LYS A 102 22.39 -17.46 -0.60
N GLN A 103 22.06 -18.10 0.52
CA GLN A 103 22.40 -19.50 0.80
C GLN A 103 21.66 -20.50 -0.07
N LEU A 104 20.41 -20.18 -0.46
CA LEU A 104 19.54 -21.12 -1.18
C LEU A 104 19.52 -20.91 -2.70
N ARG A 105 20.32 -19.98 -3.24
CA ARG A 105 20.52 -19.79 -4.67
C ARG A 105 21.11 -21.03 -5.34
N PRO A 106 20.82 -21.28 -6.64
CA PRO A 106 19.97 -20.49 -7.56
C PRO A 106 18.48 -20.80 -7.41
N PHE A 107 17.65 -19.82 -7.80
CA PHE A 107 16.20 -19.96 -7.93
C PHE A 107 15.81 -19.95 -9.41
N TYR A 108 14.82 -20.77 -9.75
CA TYR A 108 14.31 -20.93 -11.13
C TYR A 108 12.98 -20.22 -11.39
N GLY A 109 12.49 -19.44 -10.42
CA GLY A 109 11.26 -18.67 -10.46
C GLY A 109 10.58 -18.61 -9.12
N ILE A 110 9.39 -17.99 -9.08
CA ILE A 110 8.65 -17.78 -7.82
C ILE A 110 8.23 -19.08 -7.14
N LYS A 111 7.87 -20.11 -7.92
CA LYS A 111 7.44 -21.42 -7.39
C LYS A 111 8.57 -22.09 -6.63
N ASP A 112 9.75 -22.16 -7.25
CA ASP A 112 10.96 -22.72 -6.63
C ASP A 112 11.38 -21.90 -5.39
N PHE A 113 11.31 -20.57 -5.50
CA PHE A 113 11.60 -19.68 -4.38
C PHE A 113 10.66 -19.93 -3.19
N MET A 114 9.34 -19.97 -3.42
CA MET A 114 8.36 -20.22 -2.36
C MET A 114 8.50 -21.59 -1.70
N PHE A 115 8.99 -22.57 -2.45
CA PHE A 115 9.28 -23.92 -1.92
C PHE A 115 10.51 -23.92 -0.99
N LYS A 116 11.58 -23.18 -1.39
CA LYS A 116 12.83 -23.14 -0.66
C LYS A 116 12.84 -22.14 0.49
N VAL A 117 12.14 -21.00 0.32
CA VAL A 117 12.22 -19.87 1.24
C VAL A 117 10.82 -19.49 1.74
N GLN A 118 10.65 -19.54 3.05
CA GLN A 118 9.40 -19.09 3.70
C GLN A 118 9.56 -17.67 4.21
N LEU A 119 8.88 -16.71 3.58
CA LEU A 119 8.89 -15.31 3.97
C LEU A 119 7.52 -14.81 4.42
N PRO A 120 7.49 -13.75 5.26
CA PRO A 120 6.27 -13.00 5.50
C PRO A 120 5.65 -12.48 4.20
N LYS A 121 4.31 -12.44 4.13
CA LYS A 121 3.57 -12.00 2.92
C LYS A 121 4.06 -10.66 2.38
N THR A 122 4.30 -9.69 3.26
CA THR A 122 4.77 -8.34 2.88
C THR A 122 6.15 -8.37 2.23
N ALA A 123 7.08 -9.14 2.76
CA ALA A 123 8.43 -9.29 2.20
C ALA A 123 8.37 -9.92 0.80
N MET A 124 7.58 -10.99 0.66
CA MET A 124 7.37 -11.66 -0.64
C MET A 124 6.75 -10.73 -1.68
N ILE A 125 5.73 -9.96 -1.29
CA ILE A 125 5.09 -8.98 -2.16
C ILE A 125 6.08 -7.90 -2.60
N ASN A 126 6.93 -7.41 -1.70
CA ASN A 126 7.92 -6.39 -2.03
C ASN A 126 9.02 -6.93 -2.96
N LEU A 127 9.41 -8.21 -2.82
CA LEU A 127 10.31 -8.86 -3.78
C LEU A 127 9.67 -8.97 -5.18
N ILE A 128 8.38 -9.31 -5.26
CA ILE A 128 7.68 -9.34 -6.55
C ILE A 128 7.57 -7.91 -7.11
N LYS A 129 7.17 -6.94 -6.31
CA LYS A 129 7.02 -5.53 -6.73
C LYS A 129 8.31 -4.92 -7.22
N SER A 130 9.44 -5.29 -6.62
CA SER A 130 10.77 -4.80 -7.01
C SER A 130 11.28 -5.41 -8.32
N GLY A 131 10.60 -6.41 -8.88
CA GLY A 131 11.03 -7.09 -10.10
C GLY A 131 12.08 -8.18 -9.89
N ALA A 132 12.29 -8.64 -8.66
CA ALA A 132 13.33 -9.61 -8.33
C ALA A 132 13.26 -10.94 -9.11
N PHE A 133 12.11 -11.26 -9.69
CA PHE A 133 11.85 -12.48 -10.44
C PHE A 133 11.73 -12.27 -11.96
N ASP A 134 11.71 -11.02 -12.44
CA ASP A 134 11.36 -10.70 -13.85
C ASP A 134 12.24 -11.42 -14.87
N GLU A 135 13.55 -11.52 -14.61
CA GLU A 135 14.51 -12.17 -15.49
C GLU A 135 14.65 -13.68 -15.23
N VAL A 136 14.24 -14.14 -14.04
CA VAL A 136 14.48 -15.50 -13.56
C VAL A 136 13.31 -16.41 -13.83
N ASP A 137 12.10 -15.89 -13.73
CA ASP A 137 10.89 -16.68 -13.86
C ASP A 137 10.49 -16.84 -15.33
N LYS A 138 10.54 -18.09 -15.81
CA LYS A 138 10.17 -18.45 -17.19
C LYS A 138 8.73 -18.98 -17.32
N ASP A 139 8.09 -19.26 -16.19
CA ASP A 139 6.71 -19.78 -16.17
C ASP A 139 5.68 -18.65 -16.37
N PHE A 140 6.08 -17.41 -16.09
CA PHE A 140 5.21 -16.24 -16.15
C PHE A 140 5.75 -15.20 -17.13
N SER A 141 4.85 -14.63 -17.91
CA SER A 141 5.23 -13.68 -18.98
C SER A 141 5.65 -12.30 -18.47
N ASN A 142 5.26 -11.94 -17.24
CA ASN A 142 5.52 -10.62 -16.66
C ASN A 142 5.30 -10.62 -15.15
N ARG A 143 5.76 -9.54 -14.49
CA ARG A 143 5.63 -9.30 -13.04
C ARG A 143 4.17 -9.35 -12.56
N GLN A 144 3.23 -8.89 -13.39
CA GLN A 144 1.81 -8.90 -13.04
C GLN A 144 1.27 -10.33 -12.92
N SER A 145 1.63 -11.23 -13.85
CA SER A 145 1.23 -12.64 -13.78
C SER A 145 1.86 -13.38 -12.60
N ILE A 146 3.09 -13.04 -12.23
CA ILE A 146 3.72 -13.52 -10.98
C ILE A 146 2.91 -13.08 -9.75
N MET A 147 2.50 -11.82 -9.70
CA MET A 147 1.67 -11.29 -8.60
C MET A 147 0.30 -11.95 -8.54
N ILE A 148 -0.36 -12.17 -9.69
CA ILE A 148 -1.64 -12.88 -9.77
C ILE A 148 -1.50 -14.29 -9.17
N TYR A 149 -0.46 -15.01 -9.59
CA TYR A 149 -0.17 -16.35 -9.06
C TYR A 149 0.02 -16.30 -7.54
N TYR A 150 0.90 -15.43 -7.04
CA TYR A 150 1.18 -15.33 -5.61
C TYR A 150 -0.07 -14.98 -4.80
N ILE A 151 -0.84 -13.97 -5.21
CA ILE A 151 -2.08 -13.58 -4.52
C ILE A 151 -3.07 -14.74 -4.47
N SER A 152 -3.18 -15.54 -5.54
CA SER A 152 -4.06 -16.72 -5.54
C SER A 152 -3.63 -17.81 -4.55
N GLN A 153 -2.31 -17.94 -4.30
CA GLN A 153 -1.79 -18.91 -3.32
C GLN A 153 -2.02 -18.45 -1.87
N VAL A 154 -1.94 -17.13 -1.58
CA VAL A 154 -2.15 -16.60 -0.23
C VAL A 154 -3.63 -16.35 0.10
N CYS A 155 -4.52 -16.39 -0.89
CA CYS A 155 -5.96 -16.45 -0.69
C CYS A 155 -6.33 -17.85 -0.18
N GLU A 156 -6.45 -17.98 1.14
CA GLU A 156 -6.83 -19.28 1.76
C GLU A 156 -8.28 -19.62 1.40
N PRO A 157 -8.55 -20.63 0.52
CA PRO A 157 -9.91 -21.00 0.11
C PRO A 157 -10.77 -21.50 1.28
N LYS A 158 -10.11 -21.92 2.37
CA LYS A 158 -10.75 -22.45 3.58
C LYS A 158 -11.22 -21.36 4.55
N LYS A 159 -10.79 -20.12 4.37
CA LYS A 159 -11.16 -19.02 5.25
C LYS A 159 -12.57 -18.57 4.91
N LYS A 160 -13.52 -18.86 5.80
CA LYS A 160 -14.89 -18.40 5.64
C LYS A 160 -15.01 -16.92 5.93
N LEU A 161 -15.61 -16.17 5.01
CA LEU A 161 -16.03 -14.81 5.26
C LEU A 161 -17.28 -14.80 6.15
N THR A 162 -17.26 -13.96 7.16
CA THR A 162 -18.36 -13.79 8.11
C THR A 162 -18.86 -12.36 8.07
N LEU A 163 -19.97 -12.08 8.72
CA LEU A 163 -20.49 -10.71 8.87
C LEU A 163 -19.48 -9.73 9.47
N GLN A 164 -18.50 -10.20 10.25
CA GLN A 164 -17.44 -9.35 10.80
C GLN A 164 -16.49 -8.78 9.73
N ASN A 165 -16.35 -9.46 8.60
CA ASN A 165 -15.49 -9.01 7.50
C ASN A 165 -16.13 -7.90 6.65
N PHE A 166 -17.45 -7.63 6.84
CA PHE A 166 -18.22 -6.72 5.99
C PHE A 166 -17.66 -5.30 5.94
N ASN A 167 -17.25 -4.74 7.06
CA ASN A 167 -16.70 -3.38 7.10
C ASN A 167 -15.46 -3.25 6.21
N GLY A 168 -14.57 -4.24 6.25
CA GLY A 168 -13.41 -4.28 5.37
C GLY A 168 -13.76 -4.45 3.89
N LEU A 169 -14.80 -5.22 3.59
CA LEU A 169 -15.30 -5.38 2.22
C LEU A 169 -15.93 -4.09 1.68
N ILE A 170 -16.66 -3.35 2.51
CA ILE A 170 -17.22 -2.03 2.14
C ILE A 170 -16.10 -1.03 1.86
N GLN A 171 -15.10 -0.93 2.76
CA GLN A 171 -13.96 -0.02 2.59
C GLN A 171 -13.21 -0.25 1.28
N ASN A 172 -13.20 -1.49 0.79
CA ASN A 172 -12.60 -1.86 -0.48
C ASN A 172 -13.58 -1.84 -1.67
N ASN A 173 -14.79 -1.30 -1.49
CA ASN A 173 -15.84 -1.23 -2.52
C ASN A 173 -16.19 -2.62 -3.14
N LEU A 174 -16.18 -3.67 -2.33
CA LEU A 174 -16.43 -5.05 -2.76
C LEU A 174 -17.86 -5.51 -2.48
N VAL A 175 -18.66 -4.71 -1.78
CA VAL A 175 -20.07 -5.02 -1.45
C VAL A 175 -20.98 -4.30 -2.43
N PRO A 176 -21.95 -5.00 -3.06
CA PRO A 176 -22.98 -4.38 -3.88
C PRO A 176 -23.80 -3.36 -3.09
N LYS A 177 -24.23 -2.29 -3.76
CA LYS A 177 -24.95 -1.18 -3.11
C LYS A 177 -26.28 -1.62 -2.44
N ASP A 178 -26.95 -2.58 -3.01
CA ASP A 178 -28.17 -3.17 -2.47
C ASP A 178 -27.96 -3.92 -1.14
N LEU A 179 -26.75 -4.39 -0.88
CA LEU A 179 -26.38 -5.03 0.40
C LEU A 179 -25.87 -4.05 1.46
N GLU A 180 -25.54 -2.81 1.11
CA GLU A 180 -25.03 -1.83 2.09
C GLU A 180 -25.99 -1.57 3.24
N LEU A 181 -27.30 -1.57 2.95
CA LEU A 181 -28.35 -1.41 3.97
C LEU A 181 -28.26 -2.52 5.03
N TYR A 182 -28.05 -3.76 4.62
CA TYR A 182 -27.96 -4.89 5.56
C TYR A 182 -26.74 -4.81 6.45
N VAL A 183 -25.65 -4.24 5.96
CA VAL A 183 -24.47 -3.97 6.76
C VAL A 183 -24.75 -2.90 7.82
N ARG A 184 -25.50 -1.86 7.47
CA ARG A 184 -25.95 -0.83 8.43
C ARG A 184 -26.84 -1.45 9.50
N ILE A 185 -27.77 -2.34 9.15
CA ILE A 185 -28.62 -3.09 10.07
C ILE A 185 -27.75 -3.99 10.98
N TYR A 186 -26.73 -4.68 10.45
CA TYR A 186 -25.78 -5.47 11.25
C TYR A 186 -25.07 -4.66 12.31
N ASN A 187 -24.56 -3.47 11.93
CA ASN A 187 -23.90 -2.60 12.88
C ASN A 187 -24.88 -2.01 13.89
N PHE A 188 -26.06 -1.59 13.44
CA PHE A 188 -27.12 -1.07 14.29
C PHE A 188 -27.54 -2.07 15.38
N ASN A 189 -27.70 -3.35 15.04
CA ASN A 189 -28.05 -4.39 15.99
C ASN A 189 -27.10 -4.49 17.21
N LYS A 190 -25.83 -4.10 17.05
CA LYS A 190 -24.84 -4.11 18.13
C LYS A 190 -25.09 -3.02 19.19
N TYR A 191 -25.85 -1.98 18.86
CA TYR A 191 -26.15 -0.85 19.75
C TYR A 191 -27.46 -1.00 20.49
N LEU A 192 -28.30 -1.99 20.12
CA LEU A 192 -29.57 -2.25 20.79
C LEU A 192 -29.33 -2.71 22.24
N LYS A 193 -30.04 -2.04 23.16
CA LYS A 193 -29.97 -2.34 24.60
C LYS A 193 -31.23 -3.11 25.05
N THR A 194 -31.02 -4.20 25.73
CA THR A 194 -32.12 -5.00 26.26
C THR A 194 -32.80 -4.27 27.43
N HIS A 195 -34.14 -4.22 27.42
CA HIS A 195 -34.94 -3.73 28.53
C HIS A 195 -34.82 -4.69 29.75
N ARG A 196 -35.09 -4.18 30.98
CA ARG A 196 -34.98 -4.95 32.23
C ARG A 196 -35.77 -6.27 32.25
N THR A 197 -36.87 -6.33 31.50
CA THR A 197 -37.69 -7.55 31.40
C THR A 197 -37.07 -8.65 30.55
N GLY A 198 -36.03 -8.34 29.77
CA GLY A 198 -35.42 -9.28 28.85
C GLY A 198 -36.23 -9.60 27.58
N LEU A 199 -37.38 -8.96 27.39
CA LEU A 199 -38.31 -9.23 26.29
C LEU A 199 -38.31 -8.19 25.18
N TYR A 200 -37.69 -7.04 25.45
CA TYR A 200 -37.69 -5.89 24.56
C TYR A 200 -36.32 -5.26 24.40
N TYR A 201 -36.07 -4.65 23.24
CA TYR A 201 -34.96 -3.72 22.99
C TYR A 201 -35.45 -2.30 23.14
N VAL A 202 -34.74 -1.50 23.93
CA VAL A 202 -35.05 -0.07 24.13
C VAL A 202 -34.43 0.73 22.98
N LEU A 203 -35.23 1.62 22.39
CA LEU A 203 -34.80 2.52 21.32
C LEU A 203 -34.57 3.92 21.89
N ASP A 204 -33.34 4.38 21.89
CA ASP A 204 -32.98 5.77 22.14
C ASP A 204 -33.18 6.64 20.89
N GLY A 205 -33.03 7.97 21.02
CA GLY A 205 -33.23 8.90 19.91
C GLY A 205 -32.35 8.60 18.69
N SER A 206 -31.15 8.07 18.89
CA SER A 206 -30.25 7.69 17.79
C SER A 206 -30.74 6.43 17.07
N CYS A 207 -31.27 5.47 17.83
CA CYS A 207 -31.90 4.29 17.27
C CYS A 207 -33.14 4.64 16.45
N ILE A 208 -34.02 5.52 16.96
CA ILE A 208 -35.21 5.98 16.26
C ILE A 208 -34.82 6.67 14.95
N SER A 209 -33.90 7.63 15.01
CA SER A 209 -33.43 8.32 13.80
C SER A 209 -32.82 7.39 12.75
N PHE A 210 -32.13 6.34 13.18
CA PHE A 210 -31.62 5.32 12.25
C PHE A 210 -32.75 4.55 11.58
N ILE A 211 -33.75 4.11 12.35
CA ILE A 211 -34.89 3.32 11.85
C ILE A 211 -35.70 4.15 10.86
N GLU A 212 -36.07 5.38 11.23
CA GLU A 212 -36.82 6.30 10.37
C GLU A 212 -36.12 6.57 9.04
N LYS A 213 -34.81 6.69 9.07
CA LYS A 213 -34.00 6.98 7.88
C LYS A 213 -33.77 5.78 6.96
N PHE A 214 -33.55 4.59 7.52
CA PHE A 214 -33.04 3.46 6.76
C PHE A 214 -34.01 2.27 6.68
N ILE A 215 -34.91 2.10 7.63
CA ILE A 215 -35.86 0.98 7.73
C ILE A 215 -37.20 1.46 8.33
N PRO A 216 -37.82 2.49 7.74
CA PRO A 216 -39.01 3.11 8.35
C PRO A 216 -40.17 2.13 8.58
N GLU A 217 -40.25 1.07 7.79
CA GLU A 217 -41.26 0.01 7.98
C GLU A 217 -41.14 -0.69 9.35
N ALA A 218 -39.96 -0.74 9.94
CA ALA A 218 -39.73 -1.37 11.24
C ALA A 218 -40.32 -0.55 12.40
N MET A 219 -40.66 0.72 12.19
CA MET A 219 -41.39 1.52 13.20
C MET A 219 -42.76 0.97 13.52
N ASN A 220 -43.40 0.28 12.58
CA ASN A 220 -44.72 -0.33 12.79
C ASN A 220 -44.69 -1.47 13.83
N ASP A 221 -43.54 -2.02 14.08
CA ASP A 221 -43.30 -3.14 15.03
C ASP A 221 -42.84 -2.64 16.42
N THR A 222 -42.91 -1.33 16.69
CA THR A 222 -42.56 -0.74 17.97
C THR A 222 -43.76 -0.66 18.92
N GLU A 223 -43.46 -0.82 20.22
CA GLU A 223 -44.42 -0.69 21.31
C GLU A 223 -43.90 0.30 22.36
N ASN A 224 -44.82 1.00 23.06
CA ASN A 224 -44.47 1.88 24.21
C ASN A 224 -44.50 1.09 25.50
N ILE A 225 -43.36 0.91 26.13
CA ILE A 225 -43.23 0.19 27.42
C ILE A 225 -42.57 1.15 28.44
N ASN A 226 -43.28 1.47 29.51
CA ASN A 226 -42.76 2.34 30.60
C ASN A 226 -42.11 3.65 30.09
N ASN A 227 -42.78 4.35 29.17
CA ASN A 227 -42.31 5.58 28.53
C ASN A 227 -41.11 5.42 27.57
N TYR A 228 -40.74 4.19 27.22
CA TYR A 228 -39.72 3.92 26.21
C TYR A 228 -40.36 3.33 24.96
N ILE A 229 -39.88 3.78 23.79
CA ILE A 229 -40.18 3.12 22.50
C ILE A 229 -39.30 1.87 22.43
N CYS A 230 -39.91 0.73 22.22
CA CYS A 230 -39.23 -0.56 22.28
C CYS A 230 -39.59 -1.43 21.09
N PHE A 231 -38.63 -2.27 20.65
CA PHE A 231 -38.93 -3.44 19.82
C PHE A 231 -39.15 -4.67 20.71
N LYS A 232 -40.17 -5.48 20.40
CA LYS A 232 -40.25 -6.84 20.93
C LYS A 232 -39.09 -7.67 20.39
N GLN A 233 -38.28 -8.27 21.27
CA GLN A 233 -37.08 -9.01 20.88
C GLN A 233 -37.35 -10.03 19.78
N THR A 234 -38.38 -10.88 19.96
CA THR A 234 -38.69 -11.94 19.00
C THR A 234 -39.02 -11.40 17.59
N VAL A 235 -39.65 -10.23 17.49
CA VAL A 235 -39.97 -9.59 16.21
C VAL A 235 -38.70 -9.07 15.55
N TRP A 236 -37.91 -8.30 16.31
CA TRP A 236 -36.65 -7.76 15.80
C TRP A 236 -35.65 -8.85 15.41
N ASP A 237 -35.46 -9.87 16.27
CA ASP A 237 -34.50 -10.94 16.02
C ASP A 237 -34.86 -11.75 14.77
N ASN A 238 -36.14 -11.99 14.52
CA ASN A 238 -36.61 -12.64 13.29
C ASN A 238 -36.35 -11.78 12.04
N TYR A 239 -36.67 -10.48 12.14
CA TYR A 239 -36.37 -9.52 11.06
C TYR A 239 -34.86 -9.49 10.76
N TYR A 240 -34.05 -9.29 11.79
CA TYR A 240 -32.59 -9.27 11.70
C TYR A 240 -32.01 -10.56 11.11
N LYS A 241 -32.44 -11.71 11.62
CA LYS A 241 -32.02 -13.03 11.13
C LYS A 241 -32.28 -13.16 9.63
N LYS A 242 -33.50 -12.86 9.19
CA LYS A 242 -33.86 -12.94 7.76
C LYS A 242 -32.94 -12.09 6.88
N LYS A 243 -32.65 -10.84 7.30
CA LYS A 243 -31.73 -9.96 6.55
C LYS A 243 -30.30 -10.50 6.54
N MET A 244 -29.82 -11.02 7.68
CA MET A 244 -28.48 -11.56 7.78
C MET A 244 -28.29 -12.88 7.04
N ASP A 245 -29.32 -13.70 6.92
CA ASP A 245 -29.25 -14.95 6.15
C ASP A 245 -29.05 -14.68 4.66
N MET A 246 -29.68 -13.63 4.10
CA MET A 246 -29.44 -13.19 2.72
C MET A 246 -27.97 -12.79 2.52
N VAL A 247 -27.40 -12.06 3.45
CA VAL A 247 -26.01 -11.64 3.42
C VAL A 247 -25.05 -12.82 3.52
N ARG A 248 -25.34 -13.78 4.40
CA ARG A 248 -24.52 -14.99 4.55
C ARG A 248 -24.54 -15.85 3.29
N ALA A 249 -25.70 -15.97 2.64
CA ALA A 249 -25.81 -16.67 1.36
C ALA A 249 -24.94 -16.01 0.30
N TRP A 250 -25.06 -14.69 0.13
CA TRP A 250 -24.23 -13.93 -0.82
C TRP A 250 -22.73 -14.06 -0.53
N LEU A 251 -22.32 -13.96 0.74
CA LEU A 251 -20.91 -14.15 1.14
C LEU A 251 -20.41 -15.53 0.75
N SER A 252 -21.21 -16.59 1.01
CA SER A 252 -20.84 -17.96 0.69
C SER A 252 -20.64 -18.17 -0.81
N GLU A 253 -21.51 -17.59 -1.63
CA GLU A 253 -21.45 -17.69 -3.09
C GLU A 253 -20.25 -16.95 -3.67
N ASN A 254 -19.88 -15.80 -3.10
CA ASN A 254 -18.84 -14.91 -3.66
C ASN A 254 -17.50 -15.01 -2.91
N GLN A 255 -17.37 -15.89 -1.95
CA GLN A 255 -16.26 -15.95 -1.00
C GLN A 255 -14.88 -15.91 -1.66
N ASN A 256 -14.63 -16.79 -2.62
CA ASN A 256 -13.30 -16.90 -3.24
C ASN A 256 -12.91 -15.64 -4.02
N GLN A 257 -13.86 -15.10 -4.79
CA GLN A 257 -13.65 -13.88 -5.56
C GLN A 257 -13.44 -12.67 -4.65
N LEU A 258 -14.18 -12.56 -3.56
CA LEU A 258 -14.06 -11.48 -2.59
C LEU A 258 -12.73 -11.53 -1.85
N LEU A 259 -12.30 -12.72 -1.42
CA LEU A 259 -10.99 -12.90 -0.78
C LEU A 259 -9.87 -12.51 -1.73
N TYR A 260 -9.91 -12.97 -2.97
CA TYR A 260 -8.92 -12.59 -3.97
C TYR A 260 -8.89 -11.08 -4.19
N LYS A 261 -10.04 -10.45 -4.46
CA LYS A 261 -10.14 -8.99 -4.66
C LYS A 261 -9.67 -8.20 -3.43
N GLN A 262 -10.03 -8.65 -2.23
CA GLN A 262 -9.57 -8.01 -0.99
C GLN A 262 -8.05 -8.06 -0.86
N MET A 263 -7.44 -9.22 -1.15
CA MET A 263 -6.00 -9.37 -1.11
C MET A 263 -5.32 -8.57 -2.22
N TRP A 264 -5.88 -8.56 -3.43
CA TRP A 264 -5.39 -7.75 -4.53
C TRP A 264 -5.40 -6.25 -4.19
N ASN A 265 -6.53 -5.73 -3.71
CA ASN A 265 -6.65 -4.32 -3.33
C ASN A 265 -5.68 -3.93 -2.21
N LYS A 266 -5.43 -4.85 -1.28
CA LYS A 266 -4.51 -4.60 -0.17
C LYS A 266 -3.05 -4.56 -0.61
N TYR A 267 -2.63 -5.45 -1.51
CA TYR A 267 -1.22 -5.72 -1.76
C TYR A 267 -0.74 -5.40 -3.17
N ALA A 268 -1.60 -5.48 -4.16
CA ALA A 268 -1.24 -5.45 -5.57
C ALA A 268 -1.98 -4.36 -6.39
N LEU A 269 -2.66 -3.42 -5.70
CA LEU A 269 -3.30 -2.32 -6.39
C LEU A 269 -2.24 -1.41 -7.05
N GLY A 270 -2.53 -0.95 -8.27
CA GLY A 270 -1.68 -0.02 -9.02
C GLY A 270 -0.94 -0.67 -10.19
N THR A 271 -0.07 0.11 -10.80
CA THR A 271 0.76 -0.25 -11.96
C THR A 271 2.13 -0.79 -11.52
N ILE A 272 2.92 -1.29 -12.47
CA ILE A 272 4.31 -1.72 -12.21
C ILE A 272 5.13 -0.57 -11.64
N SER A 273 5.01 0.65 -12.20
CA SER A 273 5.71 1.84 -11.68
C SER A 273 5.30 2.15 -10.24
N HIS A 274 4.01 2.04 -9.93
CA HIS A 274 3.52 2.21 -8.55
C HIS A 274 4.11 1.16 -7.60
N TRP A 275 4.24 -0.10 -8.05
CA TRP A 275 4.86 -1.16 -7.26
C TRP A 275 6.34 -0.90 -7.00
N GLU A 276 7.07 -0.40 -8.01
CA GLU A 276 8.48 0.00 -7.87
C GLU A 276 8.62 1.14 -6.84
N MET A 277 7.78 2.16 -6.94
CA MET A 277 7.79 3.22 -5.94
C MET A 277 7.52 2.70 -4.53
N GLN A 278 6.61 1.74 -4.35
CA GLN A 278 6.31 1.15 -3.04
C GLN A 278 7.45 0.30 -2.48
N SER A 279 8.17 -0.42 -3.33
CA SER A 279 9.19 -1.39 -2.92
C SER A 279 10.62 -0.86 -2.97
N LEU A 280 10.92 0.03 -3.91
CA LEU A 280 12.26 0.57 -4.18
C LEU A 280 12.36 2.07 -3.92
N CYS A 281 11.21 2.75 -3.75
CA CYS A 281 11.08 4.21 -3.70
C CYS A 281 11.68 4.93 -4.91
N PHE A 282 11.71 4.27 -6.05
CA PHE A 282 12.20 4.77 -7.32
C PHE A 282 11.45 4.12 -8.48
N TYR A 283 11.34 4.82 -9.63
CA TYR A 283 10.72 4.31 -10.85
C TYR A 283 11.78 3.84 -11.84
N PHE A 284 11.80 2.57 -12.18
CA PHE A 284 12.57 2.03 -13.31
C PHE A 284 11.75 2.06 -14.60
N HIS A 285 10.45 1.77 -14.49
CA HIS A 285 9.53 1.88 -15.62
C HIS A 285 8.94 3.29 -15.71
N PRO A 286 8.56 3.74 -16.93
CA PRO A 286 7.93 5.05 -17.10
C PRO A 286 6.73 5.23 -16.18
N HIS A 287 6.63 6.38 -15.55
CA HIS A 287 5.51 6.72 -14.71
C HIS A 287 4.21 6.74 -15.54
N GLU A 288 3.09 6.30 -14.96
CA GLU A 288 1.77 6.27 -15.63
C GLU A 288 1.33 7.63 -16.18
N LEU A 289 1.82 8.73 -15.60
CA LEU A 289 1.56 10.09 -16.07
C LEU A 289 2.48 10.53 -17.23
N SER A 290 3.48 9.75 -17.60
CA SER A 290 4.42 10.11 -18.69
C SER A 290 3.75 10.23 -20.06
N ASN A 291 2.64 9.52 -20.27
CA ASN A 291 1.90 9.51 -21.54
C ASN A 291 0.78 10.56 -21.59
N ILE A 292 0.63 11.41 -20.57
CA ILE A 292 -0.41 12.45 -20.57
C ILE A 292 -0.01 13.57 -21.51
N ASN A 293 -0.94 13.94 -22.38
CA ASN A 293 -0.73 15.07 -23.29
C ASN A 293 -0.77 16.40 -22.53
N LYS A 294 0.42 16.97 -22.30
CA LYS A 294 0.60 18.22 -21.55
C LYS A 294 -0.19 19.38 -22.15
N TYR A 295 -0.25 19.47 -23.48
CA TYR A 295 -0.95 20.56 -24.16
C TYR A 295 -2.45 20.53 -23.95
N THR A 296 -3.05 19.34 -23.94
CA THR A 296 -4.50 19.18 -23.73
C THR A 296 -4.95 19.69 -22.36
N TYR A 297 -4.09 19.60 -21.35
CA TYR A 297 -4.41 19.99 -19.98
C TYR A 297 -3.69 21.29 -19.54
N GLY A 298 -2.96 21.95 -20.43
CA GLY A 298 -2.20 23.17 -20.11
C GLY A 298 -1.15 22.94 -19.01
N LEU A 299 -0.48 21.78 -19.02
CA LEU A 299 0.48 21.40 -17.99
C LEU A 299 1.86 21.98 -18.30
N SER A 300 2.49 22.52 -17.26
CA SER A 300 3.89 22.92 -17.26
C SER A 300 4.78 21.80 -16.77
N ASP A 301 6.01 21.69 -17.27
CA ASP A 301 7.02 20.83 -16.69
C ASP A 301 7.49 21.38 -15.36
N PHE A 302 7.70 20.51 -14.37
CA PHE A 302 8.17 20.92 -13.06
C PHE A 302 9.54 21.63 -13.12
N ASN A 303 10.40 21.18 -14.02
CA ASN A 303 11.74 21.76 -14.21
C ASN A 303 11.72 23.14 -14.87
N ASP A 304 10.62 23.49 -15.53
CA ASP A 304 10.45 24.81 -16.18
C ASP A 304 9.81 25.84 -15.25
N LEU A 305 9.48 25.45 -14.01
CA LEU A 305 8.94 26.36 -13.02
C LEU A 305 10.06 27.27 -12.48
N SER A 306 9.77 28.56 -12.39
CA SER A 306 10.66 29.52 -11.73
C SER A 306 10.81 29.18 -10.24
N SER A 307 12.03 29.27 -9.71
CA SER A 307 12.30 29.12 -8.28
C SER A 307 11.67 30.20 -7.41
N GLU A 308 11.37 31.36 -8.03
CA GLU A 308 10.70 32.49 -7.39
C GLU A 308 9.35 32.76 -8.06
N PRO A 309 8.33 33.20 -7.29
CA PRO A 309 7.01 33.49 -7.84
C PRO A 309 7.07 34.64 -8.85
N GLU A 310 6.66 34.39 -10.09
CA GLU A 310 6.57 35.42 -11.14
C GLU A 310 5.27 36.23 -10.99
N VAL A 311 5.36 37.54 -10.97
CA VAL A 311 4.20 38.43 -10.94
C VAL A 311 3.62 38.54 -12.35
N GLU A 312 2.36 38.09 -12.51
CA GLU A 312 1.64 38.19 -13.78
C GLU A 312 1.15 39.63 -14.03
N TYR A 313 0.50 40.22 -13.01
CA TYR A 313 0.06 41.59 -13.03
C TYR A 313 -0.15 42.16 -11.62
N PHE A 314 -0.34 43.50 -11.50
CA PHE A 314 -0.68 44.13 -10.24
C PHE A 314 -2.15 44.54 -10.20
N PHE A 315 -2.89 44.04 -9.23
CA PHE A 315 -4.25 44.46 -8.94
C PHE A 315 -4.27 45.69 -8.04
N LYS A 316 -4.95 46.77 -8.44
CA LYS A 316 -5.10 47.99 -7.63
C LYS A 316 -6.31 47.85 -6.69
N ARG A 317 -6.05 47.99 -5.37
CA ARG A 317 -7.09 48.09 -4.35
C ARG A 317 -6.90 49.38 -3.55
N GLY A 318 -7.62 50.43 -3.96
CA GLY A 318 -7.41 51.78 -3.39
C GLY A 318 -6.02 52.33 -3.73
N LYS A 319 -5.23 52.66 -2.71
CA LYS A 319 -3.85 53.13 -2.87
C LYS A 319 -2.80 52.01 -2.93
N SER A 320 -3.19 50.76 -2.67
CA SER A 320 -2.27 49.62 -2.63
C SER A 320 -2.24 48.90 -3.98
N ARG A 321 -1.05 48.41 -4.37
CA ARG A 321 -0.84 47.48 -5.49
C ARG A 321 -0.56 46.10 -4.92
N ILE A 322 -1.42 45.14 -5.24
CA ILE A 322 -1.31 43.76 -4.81
C ILE A 322 -0.79 42.95 -5.99
N PRO A 323 0.37 42.27 -5.89
CA PRO A 323 0.86 41.41 -6.95
C PRO A 323 -0.04 40.18 -7.10
N ILE A 324 -0.42 39.86 -8.31
CA ILE A 324 -1.06 38.61 -8.69
C ILE A 324 -0.01 37.76 -9.37
N PHE A 325 0.23 36.57 -8.85
CA PHE A 325 1.27 35.68 -9.34
C PHE A 325 0.74 34.78 -10.44
N LYS A 326 1.61 34.48 -11.40
CA LYS A 326 1.34 33.52 -12.47
C LYS A 326 1.16 32.13 -11.87
N LEU A 327 0.05 31.49 -12.20
CA LEU A 327 -0.23 30.10 -11.77
C LEU A 327 0.17 29.13 -12.88
N SER A 328 0.92 28.11 -12.50
CA SER A 328 1.27 27.02 -13.38
C SER A 328 0.54 25.75 -12.94
N THR A 329 0.03 25.00 -13.90
CA THR A 329 -0.65 23.71 -13.65
C THR A 329 0.36 22.59 -13.84
N ILE A 330 0.57 21.79 -12.81
CA ILE A 330 1.43 20.61 -12.85
C ILE A 330 0.62 19.35 -12.52
N ILE A 331 1.09 18.19 -12.98
CA ILE A 331 0.52 16.90 -12.65
C ILE A 331 1.57 16.06 -11.91
N GLY A 332 1.14 15.32 -10.91
CA GLY A 332 2.03 14.47 -10.13
C GLY A 332 1.26 13.46 -9.28
N THR A 333 1.98 12.49 -8.73
CA THR A 333 1.44 11.52 -7.77
C THR A 333 1.74 11.99 -6.34
N VAL A 334 0.72 12.02 -5.49
CA VAL A 334 0.89 12.32 -4.07
C VAL A 334 1.52 11.11 -3.39
N VAL A 335 2.77 11.25 -2.97
CA VAL A 335 3.54 10.18 -2.30
C VAL A 335 3.27 10.16 -0.79
N ALA A 336 3.09 11.32 -0.18
CA ALA A 336 2.76 11.46 1.23
C ALA A 336 1.81 12.64 1.46
N LYS A 337 0.94 12.51 2.45
CA LYS A 337 0.06 13.59 2.91
C LYS A 337 0.26 13.71 4.42
N ASN A 338 0.78 14.86 4.84
CA ASN A 338 0.98 15.21 6.24
C ASN A 338 -0.32 15.80 6.84
#